data_d27efaaf19762d1d7fde87d49ac94de7
#
_entry.id   d27efaaf19762d1d7fde87d49ac94de7
#
_cell.length_a   1.000
_cell.length_b   1.000
_cell.length_c   1.000
_cell.angle_alpha   90.00
_cell.angle_beta   90.00
_cell.angle_gamma   90.00
#
_symmetry.space_group_name_H-M   'P 1'
#
loop_
_entity.id
_entity.type
_entity.pdbx_description
1 polymer ?
#
loop_
_entity_poly.entity_id
_entity_poly.type
_entity_poly.pdbx_seq_one_letter_code
_entity_poly.pdbx_strand_id
1 'polypeptide(L)'
;MKNYKRLLTYMRPYVKKFVLAVVCIILASAANLYVPWIIKDMIDDVLADKNMALLNAICIGIVVIFFLRGIFYFGQSYLVSYIGQKVIIDVREVMFRKFQRMPLAYYDRHQTGEIMSFVTNDVAAIQSALVDNLIDLVTEGCILIGSLALMFYLDWKLSLLTLIVIPMVGQAMKIFGRKIKKSSTVIQERLAEITALLQECFSATRVVKSFVREDYEIDRFVASNQRNFEAVMKNVQQTSMLTPTVEFLAALAVTFIVWFGGYEVVNGDITAGAFVAFLTYAVNLANPVKRLSRIYGNLQKAMAAVDRVFSVVDLTESITDRPDAKPLPPVTGRVCFEDVTFSYKEDRKALDGVTLEAAPGEMIAFVGPSGAGKSTIANLIPRFYEVDSGAITVDGHDVRDVTLASLRGQIGLVPQETMLFSTTIRENIRYGRLDASDAEIEEAARAANAHDFIMQLEHGYDTQIGERGVSISGGQRQRIAIARAILKDPRILILDEATSALDTESEKIVQAALDNLMVGRTSFVIAHRLSTIFHADRIYVIDAGRIVEQGTHEELLAKGGLYQHLYDIQFRGE
;
A
#
# COMPACT_ATOMS: atom_id res chain seq x y z
N MET A 1 -19.11 -10.37 2.23
CA MET A 1 -19.04 -11.69 2.92
C MET A 1 -18.20 -12.73 2.18
N LYS A 2 -18.17 -12.77 0.83
CA LYS A 2 -17.33 -13.71 0.05
C LYS A 2 -15.83 -13.51 0.33
N ASN A 3 -15.36 -12.26 0.32
CA ASN A 3 -13.94 -11.92 0.55
C ASN A 3 -13.48 -12.21 1.98
N TYR A 4 -14.37 -12.05 2.98
CA TYR A 4 -14.07 -12.41 4.36
C TYR A 4 -13.83 -13.93 4.54
N LYS A 5 -14.63 -14.76 3.84
CA LYS A 5 -14.38 -16.22 3.84
C LYS A 5 -13.03 -16.57 3.20
N ARG A 6 -12.64 -15.86 2.13
CA ARG A 6 -11.30 -16.03 1.51
C ARG A 6 -10.19 -15.64 2.48
N LEU A 7 -10.38 -14.55 3.20
CA LEU A 7 -9.42 -14.11 4.22
C LEU A 7 -9.21 -15.17 5.31
N LEU A 8 -10.30 -15.81 5.77
CA LEU A 8 -10.20 -16.93 6.71
C LEU A 8 -9.40 -18.13 6.15
N THR A 9 -9.31 -18.25 4.83
CA THR A 9 -8.49 -19.31 4.21
C THR A 9 -7.00 -19.12 4.51
N TYR A 10 -6.53 -17.87 4.63
CA TYR A 10 -5.15 -17.57 5.03
C TYR A 10 -4.83 -17.97 6.48
N MET A 11 -5.86 -18.19 7.32
CA MET A 11 -5.68 -18.71 8.68
C MET A 11 -5.52 -20.25 8.73
N ARG A 12 -5.86 -20.98 7.67
CA ARG A 12 -5.79 -22.45 7.63
C ARG A 12 -4.43 -23.03 8.07
N PRO A 13 -3.28 -22.51 7.63
CA PRO A 13 -1.98 -23.04 8.08
C PRO A 13 -1.77 -22.92 9.59
N TYR A 14 -2.47 -22.00 10.25
CA TYR A 14 -2.29 -21.65 11.66
C TYR A 14 -3.39 -22.17 12.58
N VAL A 15 -4.31 -23.03 12.08
CA VAL A 15 -5.48 -23.54 12.83
C VAL A 15 -5.10 -24.17 14.17
N LYS A 16 -4.01 -24.94 14.24
CA LYS A 16 -3.57 -25.56 15.51
C LYS A 16 -3.25 -24.50 16.58
N LYS A 17 -2.53 -23.43 16.19
CA LYS A 17 -2.22 -22.32 17.10
C LYS A 17 -3.45 -21.51 17.45
N PHE A 18 -4.38 -21.37 16.52
CA PHE A 18 -5.66 -20.69 16.74
C PHE A 18 -6.53 -21.45 17.76
N VAL A 19 -6.65 -22.77 17.63
CA VAL A 19 -7.37 -23.60 18.62
C VAL A 19 -6.74 -23.47 20.01
N LEU A 20 -5.40 -23.51 20.09
CA LEU A 20 -4.70 -23.32 21.36
C LEU A 20 -4.97 -21.93 21.97
N ALA A 21 -5.01 -20.90 21.14
CA ALA A 21 -5.35 -19.55 21.59
C ALA A 21 -6.78 -19.47 22.12
N VAL A 22 -7.75 -20.10 21.44
CA VAL A 22 -9.15 -20.18 21.90
C VAL A 22 -9.26 -20.91 23.23
N VAL A 23 -8.52 -22.01 23.43
CA VAL A 23 -8.46 -22.70 24.72
C VAL A 23 -7.91 -21.77 25.82
N CYS A 24 -6.83 -21.06 25.55
CA CYS A 24 -6.30 -20.05 26.49
C CYS A 24 -7.32 -18.94 26.81
N ILE A 25 -8.08 -18.47 25.82
CA ILE A 25 -9.15 -17.48 26.02
C ILE A 25 -10.22 -18.01 26.95
N ILE A 26 -10.70 -19.23 26.70
CA ILE A 26 -11.75 -19.85 27.52
C ILE A 26 -11.27 -20.04 28.97
N LEU A 27 -10.05 -20.53 29.17
CA LEU A 27 -9.48 -20.74 30.51
C LEU A 27 -9.24 -19.40 31.23
N ALA A 28 -8.73 -18.38 30.53
CA ALA A 28 -8.58 -17.05 31.12
C ALA A 28 -9.92 -16.41 31.48
N SER A 29 -10.95 -16.59 30.65
CA SER A 29 -12.30 -16.08 30.91
C SER A 29 -12.97 -16.83 32.06
N ALA A 30 -12.82 -18.16 32.12
CA ALA A 30 -13.31 -18.96 33.24
C ALA A 30 -12.66 -18.56 34.57
N ALA A 31 -11.35 -18.34 34.60
CA ALA A 31 -10.64 -17.83 35.75
C ALA A 31 -11.18 -16.45 36.20
N ASN A 32 -11.48 -15.57 35.22
CA ASN A 32 -12.06 -14.25 35.51
C ASN A 32 -13.48 -14.34 36.13
N LEU A 33 -14.30 -15.25 35.61
CA LEU A 33 -15.67 -15.48 36.09
C LEU A 33 -15.72 -16.18 37.47
N TYR A 34 -14.69 -16.91 37.81
CA TYR A 34 -14.64 -17.64 39.08
C TYR A 34 -14.30 -16.75 40.28
N VAL A 35 -13.66 -15.59 40.07
CA VAL A 35 -13.28 -14.66 41.16
C VAL A 35 -14.47 -14.17 42.00
N PRO A 36 -15.59 -13.65 41.42
CA PRO A 36 -16.76 -13.25 42.23
C PRO A 36 -17.40 -14.42 42.98
N TRP A 37 -17.31 -15.65 42.45
CA TRP A 37 -17.79 -16.86 43.13
C TRP A 37 -16.98 -17.17 44.40
N ILE A 38 -15.67 -17.05 44.33
CA ILE A 38 -14.79 -17.20 45.51
C ILE A 38 -15.11 -16.16 46.59
N ILE A 39 -15.42 -14.92 46.17
CA ILE A 39 -15.82 -13.87 47.10
C ILE A 39 -17.14 -14.24 47.80
N LYS A 40 -18.10 -14.85 47.09
CA LYS A 40 -19.31 -15.41 47.67
C LYS A 40 -18.99 -16.41 48.78
N ASP A 41 -18.18 -17.46 48.46
CA ASP A 41 -17.85 -18.51 49.43
C ASP A 41 -17.05 -17.96 50.64
N MET A 42 -16.20 -16.94 50.40
CA MET A 42 -15.48 -16.24 51.45
C MET A 42 -16.44 -15.52 52.42
N ILE A 43 -17.51 -14.89 51.95
CA ILE A 43 -18.47 -14.16 52.76
C ILE A 43 -19.40 -15.15 53.50
N ASP A 44 -19.92 -16.14 52.79
CA ASP A 44 -20.95 -17.03 53.29
C ASP A 44 -20.38 -18.08 54.27
N ASP A 45 -19.19 -18.67 53.97
CA ASP A 45 -18.64 -19.80 54.75
C ASP A 45 -17.56 -19.32 55.75
N VAL A 46 -16.62 -18.45 55.28
CA VAL A 46 -15.43 -18.10 56.08
C VAL A 46 -15.75 -17.07 57.14
N LEU A 47 -16.45 -15.96 56.74
CA LEU A 47 -16.77 -14.88 57.68
C LEU A 47 -17.88 -15.27 58.66
N ALA A 48 -18.85 -16.10 58.23
CA ALA A 48 -19.89 -16.63 59.11
C ALA A 48 -19.33 -17.55 60.17
N ASP A 49 -18.46 -18.53 59.79
CA ASP A 49 -17.91 -19.53 60.68
C ASP A 49 -16.58 -19.14 61.35
N LYS A 50 -16.05 -17.93 61.05
CA LYS A 50 -14.77 -17.39 61.57
C LYS A 50 -13.58 -18.36 61.36
N ASN A 51 -13.58 -19.10 60.25
CA ASN A 51 -12.58 -20.14 59.98
C ASN A 51 -11.32 -19.54 59.30
N MET A 52 -10.27 -19.29 60.09
CA MET A 52 -9.00 -18.70 59.60
C MET A 52 -8.22 -19.63 58.66
N ALA A 53 -8.34 -20.95 58.81
CA ALA A 53 -7.63 -21.89 57.93
C ALA A 53 -8.22 -21.85 56.51
N LEU A 54 -9.56 -21.78 56.40
CA LEU A 54 -10.25 -21.66 55.10
C LEU A 54 -9.98 -20.31 54.45
N LEU A 55 -9.91 -19.22 55.26
CA LEU A 55 -9.49 -17.90 54.74
C LEU A 55 -8.12 -17.92 54.07
N ASN A 56 -7.13 -18.51 54.74
CA ASN A 56 -5.78 -18.64 54.20
C ASN A 56 -5.75 -19.48 52.90
N ALA A 57 -6.50 -20.59 52.87
CA ALA A 57 -6.61 -21.42 51.66
C ALA A 57 -7.25 -20.65 50.49
N ILE A 58 -8.31 -19.87 50.71
CA ILE A 58 -8.97 -19.03 49.70
C ILE A 58 -8.02 -17.96 49.20
N CYS A 59 -7.31 -17.25 50.08
CA CYS A 59 -6.32 -16.24 49.70
C CYS A 59 -5.22 -16.80 48.78
N ILE A 60 -4.66 -17.97 49.15
CA ILE A 60 -3.68 -18.67 48.30
C ILE A 60 -4.32 -19.07 46.97
N GLY A 61 -5.54 -19.62 47.00
CA GLY A 61 -6.30 -19.97 45.80
C GLY A 61 -6.49 -18.79 44.83
N ILE A 62 -6.85 -17.62 45.33
CA ILE A 62 -6.96 -16.38 44.54
C ILE A 62 -5.62 -16.07 43.86
N VAL A 63 -4.51 -16.08 44.58
CA VAL A 63 -3.18 -15.82 44.01
C VAL A 63 -2.84 -16.82 42.92
N VAL A 64 -3.11 -18.10 43.13
CA VAL A 64 -2.87 -19.17 42.13
C VAL A 64 -3.74 -18.94 40.88
N ILE A 65 -5.01 -18.63 41.06
CA ILE A 65 -5.94 -18.37 39.94
C ILE A 65 -5.49 -17.14 39.12
N PHE A 66 -5.09 -16.05 39.78
CA PHE A 66 -4.57 -14.87 39.05
C PHE A 66 -3.25 -15.16 38.33
N PHE A 67 -2.38 -15.99 38.93
CA PHE A 67 -1.15 -16.42 38.28
C PHE A 67 -1.43 -17.29 37.03
N LEU A 68 -2.29 -18.30 37.14
CA LEU A 68 -2.71 -19.13 36.02
C LEU A 68 -3.41 -18.30 34.92
N ARG A 69 -4.31 -17.40 35.34
CA ARG A 69 -4.94 -16.44 34.40
C ARG A 69 -3.91 -15.62 33.66
N GLY A 70 -2.83 -15.16 34.32
CA GLY A 70 -1.73 -14.44 33.68
C GLY A 70 -1.04 -15.26 32.61
N ILE A 71 -0.79 -16.55 32.87
CA ILE A 71 -0.19 -17.48 31.89
C ILE A 71 -1.12 -17.65 30.68
N PHE A 72 -2.40 -17.90 30.89
CA PHE A 72 -3.36 -18.06 29.80
C PHE A 72 -3.56 -16.76 29.01
N TYR A 73 -3.59 -15.62 29.69
CA TYR A 73 -3.67 -14.30 29.05
C TYR A 73 -2.43 -14.03 28.18
N PHE A 74 -1.24 -14.35 28.67
CA PHE A 74 -0.02 -14.27 27.86
C PHE A 74 -0.11 -15.19 26.65
N GLY A 75 -0.50 -16.46 26.86
CA GLY A 75 -0.64 -17.45 25.79
C GLY A 75 -1.59 -17.00 24.69
N GLN A 76 -2.79 -16.53 25.05
CA GLN A 76 -3.76 -16.01 24.08
C GLN A 76 -3.22 -14.79 23.32
N SER A 77 -2.66 -13.80 24.02
CA SER A 77 -2.16 -12.57 23.42
C SER A 77 -1.01 -12.85 22.44
N TYR A 78 -0.05 -13.68 22.86
CA TYR A 78 1.10 -14.04 22.02
C TYR A 78 0.68 -14.84 20.78
N LEU A 79 -0.13 -15.91 20.97
CA LEU A 79 -0.52 -16.79 19.87
C LEU A 79 -1.33 -16.04 18.81
N VAL A 80 -2.25 -15.18 19.23
CA VAL A 80 -3.09 -14.47 18.28
C VAL A 80 -2.31 -13.37 17.57
N SER A 81 -1.46 -12.63 18.29
CA SER A 81 -0.55 -11.66 17.65
C SER A 81 0.37 -12.35 16.64
N TYR A 82 0.90 -13.53 16.98
CA TYR A 82 1.71 -14.32 16.05
C TYR A 82 0.94 -14.69 14.77
N ILE A 83 -0.30 -15.21 14.92
CA ILE A 83 -1.14 -15.57 13.77
C ILE A 83 -1.41 -14.35 12.90
N GLY A 84 -1.78 -13.24 13.53
CA GLY A 84 -2.06 -11.99 12.81
C GLY A 84 -0.88 -11.48 12.00
N GLN A 85 0.32 -11.46 12.60
CA GLN A 85 1.52 -11.02 11.88
C GLN A 85 1.87 -11.97 10.72
N LYS A 86 1.66 -13.28 10.87
CA LYS A 86 1.88 -14.22 9.77
C LYS A 86 0.91 -14.02 8.62
N VAL A 87 -0.39 -13.85 8.91
CA VAL A 87 -1.39 -13.56 7.87
C VAL A 87 -1.06 -12.26 7.13
N ILE A 88 -0.56 -11.22 7.85
CA ILE A 88 -0.12 -9.97 7.20
C ILE A 88 1.02 -10.20 6.23
N ILE A 89 2.04 -10.95 6.66
CA ILE A 89 3.19 -11.27 5.80
C ILE A 89 2.69 -11.96 4.54
N ASP A 90 1.83 -12.98 4.66
CA ASP A 90 1.29 -13.73 3.54
C ASP A 90 0.47 -12.82 2.58
N VAL A 91 -0.39 -11.95 3.12
CA VAL A 91 -1.20 -11.01 2.32
C VAL A 91 -0.32 -9.97 1.63
N ARG A 92 0.66 -9.39 2.33
CA ARG A 92 1.61 -8.43 1.73
C ARG A 92 2.42 -9.04 0.60
N GLU A 93 2.88 -10.27 0.78
CA GLU A 93 3.61 -11.01 -0.25
C GLU A 93 2.75 -11.23 -1.50
N VAL A 94 1.51 -11.68 -1.33
CA VAL A 94 0.56 -11.87 -2.44
C VAL A 94 0.30 -10.55 -3.16
N MET A 95 0.07 -9.46 -2.42
CA MET A 95 -0.17 -8.14 -3.02
C MET A 95 1.07 -7.63 -3.76
N PHE A 96 2.26 -7.73 -3.15
CA PHE A 96 3.50 -7.27 -3.79
C PHE A 96 3.80 -8.05 -5.07
N ARG A 97 3.64 -9.38 -5.03
CA ARG A 97 3.74 -10.22 -6.24
C ARG A 97 2.74 -9.80 -7.32
N LYS A 98 1.52 -9.46 -6.91
CA LYS A 98 0.49 -9.00 -7.84
C LYS A 98 0.86 -7.67 -8.47
N PHE A 99 1.26 -6.68 -7.67
CA PHE A 99 1.71 -5.39 -8.20
C PHE A 99 2.88 -5.55 -9.16
N GLN A 100 3.91 -6.36 -8.86
CA GLN A 100 5.05 -6.56 -9.77
C GLN A 100 4.66 -7.15 -11.14
N ARG A 101 3.50 -7.76 -11.25
CA ARG A 101 2.98 -8.36 -12.51
C ARG A 101 1.90 -7.49 -13.19
N MET A 102 1.49 -6.38 -12.57
CA MET A 102 0.53 -5.47 -13.19
C MET A 102 1.13 -4.78 -14.43
N PRO A 103 0.32 -4.55 -15.49
CA PRO A 103 0.75 -3.79 -16.66
C PRO A 103 1.04 -2.34 -16.29
N LEU A 104 1.87 -1.68 -17.12
CA LEU A 104 2.24 -0.27 -16.92
C LEU A 104 0.99 0.65 -16.88
N ALA A 105 -0.03 0.34 -17.68
CA ALA A 105 -1.32 1.03 -17.69
C ALA A 105 -2.02 1.11 -16.33
N TYR A 106 -1.75 0.18 -15.42
CA TYR A 106 -2.26 0.25 -14.04
C TYR A 106 -1.58 1.40 -13.27
N TYR A 107 -0.25 1.52 -13.40
CA TYR A 107 0.55 2.55 -12.71
C TYR A 107 0.29 3.95 -13.25
N ASP A 108 -0.04 4.07 -14.54
CA ASP A 108 -0.42 5.36 -15.15
C ASP A 108 -1.75 5.90 -14.60
N ARG A 109 -2.63 5.01 -14.15
CA ARG A 109 -3.98 5.38 -13.65
C ARG A 109 -4.04 5.57 -12.14
N HIS A 110 -3.06 5.04 -11.39
CA HIS A 110 -3.04 5.06 -9.93
C HIS A 110 -1.81 5.78 -9.39
N GLN A 111 -2.01 6.63 -8.41
CA GLN A 111 -0.89 7.30 -7.75
C GLN A 111 -0.09 6.29 -6.90
N THR A 112 1.23 6.45 -6.87
CA THR A 112 2.13 5.59 -6.06
C THR A 112 1.72 5.56 -4.59
N GLY A 113 1.28 6.69 -4.03
CA GLY A 113 0.78 6.78 -2.65
C GLY A 113 -0.46 5.92 -2.38
N GLU A 114 -1.38 5.81 -3.36
CA GLU A 114 -2.55 4.92 -3.28
C GLU A 114 -2.11 3.46 -3.23
N ILE A 115 -1.22 3.05 -4.13
CA ILE A 115 -0.66 1.69 -4.19
C ILE A 115 0.05 1.33 -2.89
N MET A 116 0.86 2.24 -2.35
CA MET A 116 1.51 2.05 -1.05
C MET A 116 0.50 1.90 0.09
N SER A 117 -0.60 2.68 0.06
CA SER A 117 -1.67 2.61 1.06
C SER A 117 -2.37 1.25 1.08
N PHE A 118 -2.57 0.60 -0.07
CA PHE A 118 -3.11 -0.77 -0.10
C PHE A 118 -2.24 -1.76 0.67
N VAL A 119 -0.91 -1.72 0.48
CA VAL A 119 0.03 -2.67 1.11
C VAL A 119 0.27 -2.36 2.59
N THR A 120 0.16 -1.10 3.00
CA THR A 120 0.44 -0.66 4.37
C THR A 120 -0.83 -0.55 5.21
N ASN A 121 -1.70 0.40 4.85
CA ASN A 121 -2.85 0.77 5.68
C ASN A 121 -4.00 -0.24 5.60
N ASP A 122 -4.36 -0.69 4.39
CA ASP A 122 -5.46 -1.64 4.23
C ASP A 122 -5.11 -3.01 4.80
N VAL A 123 -3.87 -3.48 4.62
CA VAL A 123 -3.42 -4.72 5.24
C VAL A 123 -3.36 -4.60 6.77
N ALA A 124 -2.97 -3.45 7.33
CA ALA A 124 -3.01 -3.21 8.77
C ALA A 124 -4.46 -3.21 9.31
N ALA A 125 -5.41 -2.64 8.56
CA ALA A 125 -6.84 -2.70 8.91
C ALA A 125 -7.38 -4.13 8.91
N ILE A 126 -6.92 -4.99 7.99
CA ILE A 126 -7.22 -6.43 7.97
C ILE A 126 -6.70 -7.12 9.21
N GLN A 127 -5.49 -6.79 9.67
CA GLN A 127 -4.91 -7.33 10.91
C GLN A 127 -5.81 -7.07 12.10
N SER A 128 -6.16 -5.81 12.33
CA SER A 128 -6.97 -5.43 13.49
C SER A 128 -8.34 -6.14 13.49
N ALA A 129 -8.90 -6.40 12.29
CA ALA A 129 -10.15 -7.13 12.16
C ALA A 129 -10.05 -8.61 12.50
N LEU A 130 -9.00 -9.27 12.02
CA LEU A 130 -8.81 -10.71 12.19
C LEU A 130 -8.30 -11.06 13.58
N VAL A 131 -7.44 -10.21 14.14
CA VAL A 131 -6.70 -10.52 15.37
C VAL A 131 -7.41 -9.93 16.57
N ASP A 132 -7.48 -8.60 16.65
CA ASP A 132 -7.96 -7.90 17.84
C ASP A 132 -9.47 -8.12 18.03
N ASN A 133 -10.25 -7.96 16.95
CA ASN A 133 -11.70 -8.06 17.05
C ASN A 133 -12.18 -9.52 17.26
N LEU A 134 -11.46 -10.52 16.73
CA LEU A 134 -11.86 -11.91 16.91
C LEU A 134 -11.59 -12.40 18.34
N ILE A 135 -10.44 -12.01 18.93
CA ILE A 135 -10.13 -12.29 20.33
C ILE A 135 -11.15 -11.61 21.23
N ASP A 136 -11.32 -10.31 21.03
CA ASP A 136 -12.25 -9.53 21.84
C ASP A 136 -13.68 -10.10 21.74
N LEU A 137 -14.11 -10.54 20.55
CA LEU A 137 -15.42 -11.16 20.35
C LEU A 137 -15.58 -12.44 21.17
N VAL A 138 -14.59 -13.33 21.14
CA VAL A 138 -14.63 -14.59 21.89
C VAL A 138 -14.51 -14.31 23.39
N THR A 139 -13.55 -13.49 23.81
CA THR A 139 -13.32 -13.17 25.23
C THR A 139 -14.53 -12.50 25.87
N GLU A 140 -15.01 -11.41 25.24
CA GLU A 140 -16.14 -10.65 25.78
C GLU A 140 -17.46 -11.44 25.64
N GLY A 141 -17.57 -12.28 24.59
CA GLY A 141 -18.69 -13.22 24.46
C GLY A 141 -18.72 -14.25 25.60
N CYS A 142 -17.58 -14.87 25.92
CA CYS A 142 -17.48 -15.81 27.04
C CYS A 142 -17.79 -15.12 28.37
N ILE A 143 -17.27 -13.92 28.63
CA ILE A 143 -17.53 -13.16 29.84
C ILE A 143 -19.01 -12.78 29.95
N LEU A 144 -19.61 -12.28 28.85
CA LEU A 144 -21.02 -11.88 28.81
C LEU A 144 -21.95 -13.07 29.10
N ILE A 145 -21.78 -14.17 28.34
CA ILE A 145 -22.62 -15.37 28.47
C ILE A 145 -22.40 -16.01 29.85
N GLY A 146 -21.13 -16.14 30.28
CA GLY A 146 -20.80 -16.70 31.58
C GLY A 146 -21.34 -15.88 32.76
N SER A 147 -21.19 -14.53 32.72
CA SER A 147 -21.74 -13.66 33.76
C SER A 147 -23.27 -13.75 33.81
N LEU A 148 -23.96 -13.72 32.67
CA LEU A 148 -25.41 -13.88 32.62
C LEU A 148 -25.85 -15.24 33.17
N ALA A 149 -25.19 -16.34 32.77
CA ALA A 149 -25.54 -17.66 33.27
C ALA A 149 -25.38 -17.77 34.79
N LEU A 150 -24.27 -17.24 35.34
CA LEU A 150 -24.01 -17.21 36.77
C LEU A 150 -24.99 -16.31 37.54
N MET A 151 -25.36 -15.17 36.97
CA MET A 151 -26.39 -14.28 37.55
C MET A 151 -27.73 -14.99 37.63
N PHE A 152 -28.19 -15.64 36.53
CA PHE A 152 -29.45 -16.40 36.54
C PHE A 152 -29.43 -17.58 37.49
N TYR A 153 -28.25 -18.20 37.69
CA TYR A 153 -28.08 -19.27 38.66
C TYR A 153 -28.17 -18.75 40.12
N LEU A 154 -27.59 -17.59 40.42
CA LEU A 154 -27.61 -16.99 41.76
C LEU A 154 -29.00 -16.49 42.13
N ASP A 155 -29.62 -15.70 41.27
CA ASP A 155 -31.00 -15.20 41.41
C ASP A 155 -31.59 -14.77 40.06
N TRP A 156 -32.69 -15.43 39.65
CA TRP A 156 -33.31 -15.16 38.36
C TRP A 156 -34.14 -13.85 38.37
N LYS A 157 -34.69 -13.43 39.53
CA LYS A 157 -35.52 -12.21 39.64
C LYS A 157 -34.64 -10.97 39.52
N LEU A 158 -33.51 -10.94 40.25
CA LEU A 158 -32.50 -9.89 40.13
C LEU A 158 -31.92 -9.83 38.74
N SER A 159 -31.73 -10.96 38.09
CA SER A 159 -31.20 -11.07 36.70
C SER A 159 -32.18 -10.43 35.71
N LEU A 160 -33.49 -10.70 35.79
CA LEU A 160 -34.51 -10.08 34.96
C LEU A 160 -34.54 -8.57 35.16
N LEU A 161 -34.43 -8.11 36.38
CA LEU A 161 -34.38 -6.70 36.71
C LEU A 161 -33.17 -6.00 36.08
N THR A 162 -32.00 -6.63 36.14
CA THR A 162 -30.77 -6.13 35.50
C THR A 162 -30.91 -6.06 33.98
N LEU A 163 -31.58 -7.03 33.34
CA LEU A 163 -31.83 -7.03 31.92
C LEU A 163 -32.71 -5.87 31.43
N ILE A 164 -33.57 -5.31 32.25
CA ILE A 164 -34.41 -4.14 31.92
C ILE A 164 -33.54 -2.87 31.74
N VAL A 165 -32.41 -2.78 32.42
CA VAL A 165 -31.50 -1.64 32.33
C VAL A 165 -30.70 -1.61 31.02
N ILE A 166 -30.33 -2.78 30.50
CA ILE A 166 -29.51 -2.88 29.28
C ILE A 166 -30.11 -2.13 28.08
N PRO A 167 -31.41 -2.30 27.74
CA PRO A 167 -32.05 -1.51 26.68
C PRO A 167 -32.04 -0.01 26.92
N MET A 168 -32.20 0.46 28.19
CA MET A 168 -32.18 1.90 28.52
C MET A 168 -30.80 2.50 28.22
N VAL A 169 -29.75 1.86 28.69
CA VAL A 169 -28.35 2.26 28.38
C VAL A 169 -28.07 2.17 26.87
N GLY A 170 -28.52 1.10 26.23
CA GLY A 170 -28.41 0.91 24.79
C GLY A 170 -29.07 2.03 23.98
N GLN A 171 -30.24 2.51 24.40
CA GLN A 171 -30.95 3.62 23.77
C GLN A 171 -30.17 4.94 23.93
N ALA A 172 -29.66 5.23 25.13
CA ALA A 172 -28.80 6.41 25.36
C ALA A 172 -27.54 6.34 24.44
N MET A 173 -26.85 5.21 24.41
CA MET A 173 -25.68 4.99 23.53
C MET A 173 -26.03 5.17 22.04
N LYS A 174 -27.18 4.72 21.58
CA LYS A 174 -27.64 4.88 20.20
C LYS A 174 -27.90 6.34 19.83
N ILE A 175 -28.53 7.11 20.73
CA ILE A 175 -28.82 8.54 20.51
C ILE A 175 -27.50 9.34 20.42
N PHE A 176 -26.64 9.21 21.43
CA PHE A 176 -25.36 9.91 21.46
C PHE A 176 -24.40 9.41 20.34
N GLY A 177 -24.36 8.10 20.10
CA GLY A 177 -23.51 7.50 19.06
C GLY A 177 -23.80 8.04 17.65
N ARG A 178 -25.08 8.31 17.31
CA ARG A 178 -25.45 8.95 16.04
C ARG A 178 -24.92 10.40 15.96
N LYS A 179 -25.02 11.16 17.04
CA LYS A 179 -24.51 12.55 17.08
C LYS A 179 -22.98 12.57 16.98
N ILE A 180 -22.30 11.72 17.75
CA ILE A 180 -20.85 11.58 17.75
C ILE A 180 -20.35 11.15 16.35
N LYS A 181 -21.02 10.18 15.71
CA LYS A 181 -20.67 9.76 14.34
C LYS A 181 -20.75 10.92 13.35
N LYS A 182 -21.83 11.71 13.42
CA LYS A 182 -22.01 12.88 12.53
C LYS A 182 -20.92 13.94 12.75
N SER A 183 -20.60 14.28 13.99
CA SER A 183 -19.52 15.23 14.28
C SER A 183 -18.13 14.68 13.92
N SER A 184 -17.89 13.37 14.08
CA SER A 184 -16.64 12.73 13.66
C SER A 184 -16.44 12.78 12.12
N THR A 185 -17.50 12.66 11.33
CA THR A 185 -17.42 12.84 9.88
C THR A 185 -16.97 14.26 9.53
N VAL A 186 -17.56 15.28 10.18
CA VAL A 186 -17.16 16.68 9.95
C VAL A 186 -15.69 16.91 10.34
N ILE A 187 -15.21 16.32 11.43
CA ILE A 187 -13.78 16.40 11.80
C ILE A 187 -12.90 15.82 10.72
N GLN A 188 -13.26 14.66 10.14
CA GLN A 188 -12.49 14.05 9.05
C GLN A 188 -12.44 14.93 7.80
N GLU A 189 -13.57 15.57 7.45
CA GLU A 189 -13.64 16.54 6.34
C GLU A 189 -12.71 17.74 6.59
N ARG A 190 -12.74 18.34 7.80
CA ARG A 190 -11.86 19.46 8.17
C ARG A 190 -10.39 19.07 8.21
N LEU A 191 -10.08 17.87 8.67
CA LEU A 191 -8.69 17.37 8.67
C LEU A 191 -8.18 17.12 7.25
N ALA A 192 -9.03 16.64 6.34
CA ALA A 192 -8.71 16.49 4.93
C ALA A 192 -8.43 17.86 4.27
N GLU A 193 -9.24 18.92 4.58
CA GLU A 193 -8.99 20.29 4.12
C GLU A 193 -7.62 20.82 4.60
N ILE A 194 -7.27 20.58 5.87
CA ILE A 194 -5.97 20.97 6.43
C ILE A 194 -4.84 20.21 5.73
N THR A 195 -4.99 18.91 5.51
CA THR A 195 -3.97 18.09 4.86
C THR A 195 -3.72 18.55 3.42
N ALA A 196 -4.79 18.86 2.66
CA ALA A 196 -4.69 19.39 1.31
C ALA A 196 -3.98 20.75 1.30
N LEU A 197 -4.31 21.66 2.24
CA LEU A 197 -3.66 22.95 2.38
C LEU A 197 -2.15 22.81 2.68
N LEU A 198 -1.77 21.91 3.60
CA LEU A 198 -0.36 21.65 3.93
C LEU A 198 0.39 21.08 2.73
N GLN A 199 -0.21 20.15 2.00
CA GLN A 199 0.39 19.58 0.79
C GLN A 199 0.59 20.65 -0.28
N GLU A 200 -0.39 21.53 -0.52
CA GLU A 200 -0.30 22.67 -1.44
C GLU A 200 0.86 23.59 -1.04
N CYS A 201 0.88 24.07 0.21
CA CYS A 201 1.89 25.03 0.70
C CYS A 201 3.30 24.44 0.66
N PHE A 202 3.48 23.20 1.09
CA PHE A 202 4.82 22.59 1.11
C PHE A 202 5.33 22.22 -0.27
N SER A 203 4.46 21.78 -1.18
CA SER A 203 4.83 21.53 -2.57
C SER A 203 5.18 22.83 -3.31
N ALA A 204 4.51 23.94 -2.98
CA ALA A 204 4.71 25.24 -3.58
C ALA A 204 5.60 26.19 -2.74
N THR A 205 6.41 25.66 -1.78
CA THR A 205 7.20 26.48 -0.85
C THR A 205 8.08 27.52 -1.57
N ARG A 206 8.67 27.17 -2.72
CA ARG A 206 9.46 28.12 -3.51
C ARG A 206 8.62 29.29 -4.01
N VAL A 207 7.36 29.05 -4.41
CA VAL A 207 6.42 30.09 -4.85
C VAL A 207 6.06 30.98 -3.67
N VAL A 208 5.66 30.40 -2.54
CA VAL A 208 5.34 31.16 -1.31
C VAL A 208 6.49 32.09 -0.94
N LYS A 209 7.73 31.57 -0.92
CA LYS A 209 8.95 32.33 -0.60
C LYS A 209 9.24 33.44 -1.63
N SER A 210 9.11 33.14 -2.94
CA SER A 210 9.41 34.11 -3.99
C SER A 210 8.43 35.28 -4.03
N PHE A 211 7.18 35.08 -3.59
CA PHE A 211 6.16 36.12 -3.51
C PHE A 211 6.03 36.75 -2.12
N VAL A 212 6.84 36.32 -1.12
CA VAL A 212 6.79 36.82 0.26
C VAL A 212 5.37 36.72 0.83
N ARG A 213 4.77 35.53 0.75
CA ARG A 213 3.40 35.28 1.17
C ARG A 213 3.26 34.33 2.37
N GLU A 214 4.29 34.23 3.18
CA GLU A 214 4.31 33.36 4.36
C GLU A 214 3.17 33.69 5.32
N ASP A 215 3.00 34.96 5.67
CA ASP A 215 1.96 35.40 6.61
C ASP A 215 0.55 35.10 6.07
N TYR A 216 0.33 35.27 4.77
CA TYR A 216 -0.95 34.93 4.13
C TYR A 216 -1.27 33.43 4.26
N GLU A 217 -0.29 32.56 4.03
CA GLU A 217 -0.50 31.11 4.17
C GLU A 217 -0.63 30.69 5.64
N ILE A 218 0.04 31.38 6.56
CA ILE A 218 -0.13 31.18 8.00
C ILE A 218 -1.57 31.52 8.40
N ASP A 219 -2.11 32.64 7.95
CA ASP A 219 -3.49 33.05 8.26
C ASP A 219 -4.52 32.06 7.68
N ARG A 220 -4.31 31.57 6.46
CA ARG A 220 -5.13 30.49 5.85
C ARG A 220 -5.13 29.22 6.71
N PHE A 221 -3.95 28.81 7.16
CA PHE A 221 -3.82 27.64 8.01
C PHE A 221 -4.50 27.83 9.37
N VAL A 222 -4.27 28.97 10.04
CA VAL A 222 -4.88 29.31 11.33
C VAL A 222 -6.41 29.29 11.22
N ALA A 223 -6.99 29.89 10.17
CA ALA A 223 -8.42 29.89 9.93
C ALA A 223 -8.98 28.47 9.71
N SER A 224 -8.28 27.63 8.96
CA SER A 224 -8.67 26.23 8.75
C SER A 224 -8.57 25.40 10.04
N ASN A 225 -7.48 25.59 10.80
CA ASN A 225 -7.26 24.93 12.09
C ASN A 225 -8.31 25.33 13.13
N GLN A 226 -8.73 26.61 13.15
CA GLN A 226 -9.79 27.08 14.03
C GLN A 226 -11.14 26.40 13.74
N ARG A 227 -11.50 26.24 12.44
CA ARG A 227 -12.71 25.50 12.05
C ARG A 227 -12.66 24.02 12.46
N ASN A 228 -11.48 23.41 12.38
CA ASN A 228 -11.28 22.04 12.88
C ASN A 228 -11.44 21.98 14.40
N PHE A 229 -10.86 22.94 15.15
CA PHE A 229 -11.03 23.03 16.60
C PHE A 229 -12.51 23.09 17.01
N GLU A 230 -13.31 23.91 16.34
CA GLU A 230 -14.75 24.02 16.63
C GLU A 230 -15.49 22.69 16.40
N ALA A 231 -15.15 21.98 15.31
CA ALA A 231 -15.70 20.67 15.00
C ALA A 231 -15.30 19.62 16.06
N VAL A 232 -14.03 19.63 16.49
CA VAL A 232 -13.50 18.76 17.55
C VAL A 232 -14.20 19.06 18.88
N MET A 233 -14.32 20.35 19.27
CA MET A 233 -14.96 20.73 20.54
C MET A 233 -16.44 20.32 20.59
N LYS A 234 -17.15 20.41 19.47
CA LYS A 234 -18.52 19.90 19.37
C LYS A 234 -18.61 18.38 19.58
N ASN A 235 -17.66 17.64 19.03
CA ASN A 235 -17.57 16.18 19.25
C ASN A 235 -17.22 15.85 20.70
N VAL A 236 -16.23 16.57 21.28
CA VAL A 236 -15.84 16.44 22.69
C VAL A 236 -17.01 16.68 23.60
N GLN A 237 -17.80 17.75 23.38
CA GLN A 237 -18.99 18.03 24.16
C GLN A 237 -19.98 16.87 24.14
N GLN A 238 -20.26 16.30 22.96
CA GLN A 238 -21.18 15.17 22.81
C GLN A 238 -20.67 13.91 23.51
N THR A 239 -19.37 13.63 23.38
CA THR A 239 -18.73 12.47 24.01
C THR A 239 -18.66 12.63 25.53
N SER A 240 -18.33 13.84 26.00
CA SER A 240 -18.27 14.15 27.44
C SER A 240 -19.64 14.12 28.13
N MET A 241 -20.75 14.36 27.42
CA MET A 241 -22.09 14.19 27.94
C MET A 241 -22.57 12.73 28.00
N LEU A 242 -22.03 11.87 27.12
CA LEU A 242 -22.40 10.46 27.09
C LEU A 242 -22.02 9.74 28.39
N THR A 243 -20.79 9.93 28.87
CA THR A 243 -20.28 9.22 30.05
C THR A 243 -21.10 9.49 31.31
N PRO A 244 -21.34 10.76 31.75
CA PRO A 244 -22.17 11.04 32.91
C PRO A 244 -23.63 10.55 32.76
N THR A 245 -24.18 10.60 31.53
CA THR A 245 -25.54 10.11 31.29
C THR A 245 -25.63 8.60 31.51
N VAL A 246 -24.65 7.84 30.96
CA VAL A 246 -24.60 6.38 31.15
C VAL A 246 -24.31 6.03 32.61
N GLU A 247 -23.40 6.74 33.28
CA GLU A 247 -23.06 6.52 34.68
C GLU A 247 -24.27 6.80 35.61
N PHE A 248 -25.04 7.84 35.33
CA PHE A 248 -26.25 8.13 36.09
C PHE A 248 -27.32 7.03 35.93
N LEU A 249 -27.54 6.55 34.71
CA LEU A 249 -28.43 5.40 34.45
C LEU A 249 -27.94 4.13 35.13
N ALA A 250 -26.63 3.89 35.09
CA ALA A 250 -26.03 2.75 35.78
C ALA A 250 -26.15 2.87 37.32
N ALA A 251 -25.95 4.07 37.87
CA ALA A 251 -26.12 4.31 39.30
C ALA A 251 -27.57 4.07 39.77
N LEU A 252 -28.57 4.53 39.00
CA LEU A 252 -29.98 4.24 39.28
C LEU A 252 -30.25 2.73 39.27
N ALA A 253 -29.67 2.00 38.29
CA ALA A 253 -29.79 0.56 38.19
C ALA A 253 -29.17 -0.16 39.38
N VAL A 254 -27.93 0.19 39.73
CA VAL A 254 -27.23 -0.37 40.89
C VAL A 254 -28.01 -0.09 42.19
N THR A 255 -28.50 1.14 42.35
CA THR A 255 -29.32 1.50 43.54
C THR A 255 -30.56 0.63 43.63
N PHE A 256 -31.25 0.38 42.51
CA PHE A 256 -32.44 -0.47 42.50
C PHE A 256 -32.13 -1.94 42.77
N ILE A 257 -31.02 -2.45 42.22
CA ILE A 257 -30.51 -3.82 42.47
C ILE A 257 -30.13 -3.94 43.97
N VAL A 258 -29.45 -2.95 44.54
CA VAL A 258 -29.06 -2.95 45.96
C VAL A 258 -30.30 -2.91 46.87
N TRP A 259 -31.29 -2.10 46.52
CA TRP A 259 -32.54 -2.02 47.30
C TRP A 259 -33.30 -3.36 47.26
N PHE A 260 -33.55 -3.92 46.08
CA PHE A 260 -34.30 -5.16 45.94
C PHE A 260 -33.52 -6.37 46.42
N GLY A 261 -32.24 -6.49 46.10
CA GLY A 261 -31.37 -7.58 46.55
C GLY A 261 -31.12 -7.54 48.05
N GLY A 262 -30.97 -6.33 48.62
CA GLY A 262 -30.93 -6.14 50.09
C GLY A 262 -32.20 -6.62 50.78
N TYR A 263 -33.38 -6.35 50.18
CA TYR A 263 -34.66 -6.85 50.66
C TYR A 263 -34.71 -8.40 50.67
N GLU A 264 -34.23 -9.07 49.59
CA GLU A 264 -34.17 -10.55 49.53
C GLU A 264 -33.17 -11.13 50.54
N VAL A 265 -32.02 -10.45 50.76
CA VAL A 265 -31.05 -10.90 51.82
C VAL A 265 -31.68 -10.80 53.22
N VAL A 266 -32.39 -9.71 53.53
CA VAL A 266 -33.06 -9.54 54.84
C VAL A 266 -34.16 -10.56 55.05
N ASN A 267 -34.87 -10.96 54.00
CA ASN A 267 -35.87 -12.03 54.06
C ASN A 267 -35.29 -13.44 54.07
N GLY A 268 -33.97 -13.63 53.83
CA GLY A 268 -33.31 -14.92 53.80
C GLY A 268 -33.48 -15.69 52.50
N ASP A 269 -33.98 -15.05 51.41
CA ASP A 269 -34.15 -15.68 50.11
C ASP A 269 -32.81 -15.91 49.40
N ILE A 270 -31.81 -15.01 49.63
CA ILE A 270 -30.44 -15.15 49.13
C ILE A 270 -29.40 -14.88 50.22
N THR A 271 -28.19 -15.42 50.09
CA THR A 271 -27.10 -15.16 51.06
C THR A 271 -26.41 -13.82 50.76
N ALA A 272 -25.78 -13.22 51.77
CA ALA A 272 -25.04 -11.98 51.60
C ALA A 272 -23.88 -12.11 50.57
N GLY A 273 -23.19 -13.25 50.57
CA GLY A 273 -22.14 -13.54 49.60
C GLY A 273 -22.66 -13.72 48.18
N ALA A 274 -23.81 -14.40 48.00
CA ALA A 274 -24.46 -14.51 46.70
C ALA A 274 -24.86 -13.16 46.14
N PHE A 275 -25.36 -12.25 46.98
CA PHE A 275 -25.71 -10.89 46.60
C PHE A 275 -24.49 -10.06 46.16
N VAL A 276 -23.39 -10.11 46.91
CA VAL A 276 -22.13 -9.43 46.55
C VAL A 276 -21.56 -9.97 45.24
N ALA A 277 -21.57 -11.29 45.02
CA ALA A 277 -21.17 -11.90 43.78
C ALA A 277 -22.05 -11.45 42.61
N PHE A 278 -23.38 -11.45 42.79
CA PHE A 278 -24.34 -10.96 41.81
C PHE A 278 -24.05 -9.52 41.42
N LEU A 279 -23.87 -8.63 42.41
CA LEU A 279 -23.56 -7.21 42.15
C LEU A 279 -22.25 -7.06 41.36
N THR A 280 -21.25 -7.86 41.68
CA THR A 280 -19.94 -7.88 40.94
C THR A 280 -20.14 -8.29 39.49
N TYR A 281 -20.93 -9.34 39.22
CA TYR A 281 -21.24 -9.76 37.84
C TYR A 281 -22.04 -8.68 37.10
N ALA A 282 -23.04 -8.08 37.74
CA ALA A 282 -23.88 -7.04 37.16
C ALA A 282 -23.07 -5.80 36.72
N VAL A 283 -22.15 -5.32 37.58
CA VAL A 283 -21.27 -4.20 37.27
C VAL A 283 -20.32 -4.56 36.13
N ASN A 284 -19.80 -5.79 36.12
CA ASN A 284 -18.86 -6.25 35.08
C ASN A 284 -19.54 -6.44 33.71
N LEU A 285 -20.86 -6.57 33.60
CA LEU A 285 -21.58 -6.69 32.31
C LEU A 285 -21.44 -5.45 31.41
N ALA A 286 -21.19 -4.29 31.95
CA ALA A 286 -21.09 -3.07 31.18
C ALA A 286 -19.92 -3.06 30.18
N ASN A 287 -18.79 -3.67 30.54
CA ASN A 287 -17.58 -3.70 29.72
C ASN A 287 -17.71 -4.58 28.47
N PRO A 288 -18.15 -5.85 28.54
CA PRO A 288 -18.43 -6.68 27.37
C PRO A 288 -19.39 -6.03 26.37
N VAL A 289 -20.49 -5.44 26.84
CA VAL A 289 -21.47 -4.77 25.96
C VAL A 289 -20.84 -3.61 25.21
N LYS A 290 -20.04 -2.78 25.89
CA LYS A 290 -19.30 -1.66 25.29
C LYS A 290 -18.31 -2.13 24.23
N ARG A 291 -17.52 -3.16 24.55
CA ARG A 291 -16.50 -3.70 23.66
C ARG A 291 -17.09 -4.39 22.43
N LEU A 292 -18.13 -5.21 22.59
CA LEU A 292 -18.82 -5.87 21.47
C LEU A 292 -19.42 -4.85 20.50
N SER A 293 -19.99 -3.74 21.00
CA SER A 293 -20.49 -2.65 20.16
C SER A 293 -19.37 -1.99 19.33
N ARG A 294 -18.18 -1.81 19.91
CA ARG A 294 -17.00 -1.27 19.22
C ARG A 294 -16.46 -2.22 18.15
N ILE A 295 -16.44 -3.52 18.45
CA ILE A 295 -16.01 -4.56 17.51
C ILE A 295 -16.83 -4.51 16.22
N TYR A 296 -18.15 -4.34 16.32
CA TYR A 296 -19.01 -4.22 15.15
C TYR A 296 -18.60 -3.05 14.23
N GLY A 297 -18.29 -1.88 14.80
CA GLY A 297 -17.82 -0.73 14.05
C GLY A 297 -16.44 -0.96 13.37
N ASN A 298 -15.52 -1.59 14.07
CA ASN A 298 -14.20 -1.92 13.54
C ASN A 298 -14.28 -2.98 12.44
N LEU A 299 -15.15 -3.97 12.60
CA LEU A 299 -15.37 -5.01 11.58
C LEU A 299 -15.89 -4.42 10.26
N GLN A 300 -16.79 -3.43 10.32
CA GLN A 300 -17.29 -2.75 9.11
C GLN A 300 -16.17 -2.02 8.35
N LYS A 301 -15.28 -1.31 9.07
CA LYS A 301 -14.11 -0.65 8.46
C LYS A 301 -13.16 -1.65 7.81
N ALA A 302 -12.90 -2.73 8.52
CA ALA A 302 -12.02 -3.78 8.03
C ALA A 302 -12.59 -4.53 6.83
N MET A 303 -13.91 -4.74 6.78
CA MET A 303 -14.58 -5.32 5.61
C MET A 303 -14.34 -4.49 4.35
N ALA A 304 -14.39 -3.16 4.45
CA ALA A 304 -14.07 -2.27 3.33
C ALA A 304 -12.62 -2.41 2.87
N ALA A 305 -11.66 -2.53 3.81
CA ALA A 305 -10.25 -2.77 3.48
C ALA A 305 -10.04 -4.15 2.83
N VAL A 306 -10.71 -5.19 3.34
CA VAL A 306 -10.71 -6.53 2.75
C VAL A 306 -11.20 -6.49 1.31
N ASP A 307 -12.31 -5.79 1.04
CA ASP A 307 -12.87 -5.70 -0.30
C ASP A 307 -11.91 -4.96 -1.25
N ARG A 308 -11.25 -3.88 -0.81
CA ARG A 308 -10.23 -3.18 -1.60
C ARG A 308 -9.01 -4.06 -1.89
N VAL A 309 -8.46 -4.75 -0.89
CA VAL A 309 -7.31 -5.64 -1.08
C VAL A 309 -7.65 -6.76 -2.08
N PHE A 310 -8.79 -7.42 -1.93
CA PHE A 310 -9.18 -8.47 -2.86
C PHE A 310 -9.59 -7.95 -4.23
N SER A 311 -10.09 -6.71 -4.37
CA SER A 311 -10.30 -6.12 -5.69
C SER A 311 -9.00 -5.99 -6.47
N VAL A 312 -7.89 -5.63 -5.80
CA VAL A 312 -6.55 -5.60 -6.42
C VAL A 312 -6.03 -7.00 -6.72
N VAL A 313 -6.15 -7.94 -5.76
CA VAL A 313 -5.68 -9.33 -5.95
C VAL A 313 -6.40 -10.03 -7.12
N ASP A 314 -7.69 -9.71 -7.31
CA ASP A 314 -8.55 -10.32 -8.34
C ASP A 314 -8.47 -9.61 -9.70
N LEU A 315 -7.76 -8.47 -9.81
CA LEU A 315 -7.52 -7.84 -11.11
C LEU A 315 -6.85 -8.84 -12.05
N THR A 316 -7.38 -8.97 -13.25
CA THR A 316 -6.74 -9.76 -14.31
C THR A 316 -5.53 -8.99 -14.84
N GLU A 317 -4.42 -9.68 -15.01
CA GLU A 317 -3.25 -9.13 -15.68
C GLU A 317 -3.60 -9.09 -17.18
N SER A 318 -3.64 -7.89 -17.78
CA SER A 318 -4.00 -7.74 -19.19
C SER A 318 -2.84 -8.14 -20.12
N ILE A 319 -1.60 -8.13 -19.63
CA ILE A 319 -0.39 -8.47 -20.39
C ILE A 319 0.29 -9.64 -19.68
N THR A 320 0.06 -10.84 -20.21
CA THR A 320 0.66 -12.10 -19.74
C THR A 320 1.15 -12.90 -20.94
N ASP A 321 2.01 -13.85 -20.68
CA ASP A 321 2.39 -14.82 -21.70
C ASP A 321 1.16 -15.62 -22.12
N ARG A 322 0.97 -15.82 -23.42
CA ARG A 322 -0.04 -16.74 -23.95
C ARG A 322 0.31 -18.17 -23.52
N PRO A 323 -0.67 -19.07 -23.37
CA PRO A 323 -0.41 -20.45 -22.94
C PRO A 323 0.57 -21.22 -23.84
N ASP A 324 0.65 -20.83 -25.10
CA ASP A 324 1.50 -21.40 -26.16
C ASP A 324 2.74 -20.55 -26.48
N ALA A 325 2.96 -19.45 -25.75
CA ALA A 325 4.11 -18.58 -25.94
C ALA A 325 5.43 -19.32 -25.77
N LYS A 326 6.33 -19.16 -26.74
CA LYS A 326 7.65 -19.77 -26.74
C LYS A 326 8.72 -18.74 -26.38
N PRO A 327 9.85 -19.15 -25.81
CA PRO A 327 10.99 -18.24 -25.67
C PRO A 327 11.41 -17.70 -27.04
N LEU A 328 11.63 -16.39 -27.13
CA LEU A 328 12.19 -15.76 -28.33
C LEU A 328 13.63 -16.29 -28.54
N PRO A 329 13.96 -16.83 -29.70
CA PRO A 329 15.33 -17.26 -29.99
C PRO A 329 16.30 -16.07 -29.99
N PRO A 330 17.63 -16.29 -29.99
CA PRO A 330 18.58 -15.19 -30.15
C PRO A 330 18.27 -14.40 -31.42
N VAL A 331 18.09 -13.10 -31.26
CA VAL A 331 17.62 -12.21 -32.34
C VAL A 331 18.77 -11.45 -32.98
N THR A 332 18.57 -11.11 -34.24
CA THR A 332 19.44 -10.18 -35.00
C THR A 332 19.04 -8.72 -34.73
N GLY A 333 17.78 -8.49 -34.41
CA GLY A 333 17.25 -7.20 -34.00
C GLY A 333 16.37 -6.50 -35.04
N ARG A 334 15.87 -7.20 -36.09
CA ARG A 334 14.89 -6.62 -37.01
C ARG A 334 13.54 -6.40 -36.26
N VAL A 335 12.99 -5.19 -36.32
CA VAL A 335 11.71 -4.86 -35.72
C VAL A 335 10.77 -4.29 -36.77
N CYS A 336 9.54 -4.84 -36.86
CA CYS A 336 8.54 -4.37 -37.82
C CYS A 336 7.23 -4.08 -37.09
N PHE A 337 6.59 -2.98 -37.49
CA PHE A 337 5.21 -2.61 -37.13
C PHE A 337 4.36 -2.74 -38.40
N GLU A 338 3.27 -3.47 -38.33
CA GLU A 338 2.33 -3.71 -39.43
C GLU A 338 0.96 -3.18 -39.08
N ASP A 339 0.59 -2.02 -39.64
CA ASP A 339 -0.72 -1.36 -39.47
C ASP A 339 -1.15 -1.22 -38.00
N VAL A 340 -0.21 -0.78 -37.14
CA VAL A 340 -0.39 -0.75 -35.69
C VAL A 340 -1.25 0.44 -35.29
N THR A 341 -2.38 0.14 -34.63
CA THR A 341 -3.24 1.14 -33.97
C THR A 341 -3.23 0.90 -32.46
N PHE A 342 -3.15 1.99 -31.70
CA PHE A 342 -3.13 1.92 -30.24
C PHE A 342 -3.73 3.16 -29.57
N SER A 343 -4.44 2.95 -28.48
CA SER A 343 -5.10 3.97 -27.65
C SER A 343 -4.82 3.78 -26.16
N TYR A 344 -4.37 4.82 -25.44
CA TYR A 344 -4.26 4.76 -23.97
C TYR A 344 -5.63 4.81 -23.29
N LYS A 345 -6.62 5.44 -23.95
CA LYS A 345 -8.02 5.56 -23.56
C LYS A 345 -8.89 5.34 -24.78
N GLU A 346 -10.08 4.82 -24.61
CA GLU A 346 -11.00 4.47 -25.69
C GLU A 346 -11.33 5.65 -26.65
N ASP A 347 -11.23 6.89 -26.17
CA ASP A 347 -11.66 8.07 -26.92
C ASP A 347 -10.58 8.71 -27.82
N ARG A 348 -9.30 8.29 -27.71
CA ARG A 348 -8.22 8.94 -28.49
C ARG A 348 -7.13 7.96 -28.89
N LYS A 349 -6.98 7.77 -30.19
CA LYS A 349 -5.88 7.00 -30.76
C LYS A 349 -4.56 7.75 -30.52
N ALA A 350 -3.57 7.04 -29.97
CA ALA A 350 -2.20 7.50 -29.83
C ALA A 350 -1.37 7.12 -31.06
N LEU A 351 -1.70 5.99 -31.70
CA LEU A 351 -1.18 5.56 -33.00
C LEU A 351 -2.35 5.12 -33.88
N ASP A 352 -2.29 5.43 -35.18
CA ASP A 352 -3.35 5.13 -36.16
C ASP A 352 -2.73 4.59 -37.46
N GLY A 353 -2.68 3.25 -37.59
CA GLY A 353 -2.18 2.55 -38.76
C GLY A 353 -0.68 2.73 -39.01
N VAL A 354 0.14 2.69 -37.96
CA VAL A 354 1.59 2.88 -38.05
C VAL A 354 2.25 1.66 -38.65
N THR A 355 2.96 1.84 -39.75
CA THR A 355 3.82 0.83 -40.40
C THR A 355 5.25 1.33 -40.47
N LEU A 356 6.19 0.62 -39.86
CA LEU A 356 7.61 0.92 -39.87
C LEU A 356 8.44 -0.35 -39.80
N GLU A 357 9.69 -0.24 -40.28
CA GLU A 357 10.65 -1.30 -40.23
C GLU A 357 12.01 -0.75 -39.80
N ALA A 358 12.70 -1.49 -38.95
CA ALA A 358 14.09 -1.28 -38.56
C ALA A 358 14.89 -2.53 -38.93
N ALA A 359 15.95 -2.39 -39.73
CA ALA A 359 16.88 -3.47 -40.06
C ALA A 359 17.80 -3.76 -38.86
N PRO A 360 18.40 -4.97 -38.80
CA PRO A 360 19.38 -5.28 -37.78
C PRO A 360 20.56 -4.29 -37.77
N GLY A 361 20.81 -3.70 -36.59
CA GLY A 361 21.90 -2.74 -36.40
C GLY A 361 21.58 -1.30 -36.91
N GLU A 362 20.39 -1.04 -37.45
CA GLU A 362 19.95 0.28 -37.93
C GLU A 362 19.62 1.20 -36.78
N MET A 363 20.00 2.46 -36.88
CA MET A 363 19.61 3.53 -35.96
C MET A 363 18.39 4.30 -36.51
N ILE A 364 17.27 4.15 -35.85
CA ILE A 364 16.01 4.81 -36.20
C ILE A 364 15.77 6.03 -35.26
N ALA A 365 15.58 7.19 -35.86
CA ALA A 365 15.17 8.38 -35.11
C ALA A 365 13.67 8.70 -35.27
N PHE A 366 12.97 8.95 -34.16
CA PHE A 366 11.60 9.45 -34.17
C PHE A 366 11.58 10.95 -33.91
N VAL A 367 10.99 11.71 -34.86
CA VAL A 367 10.87 13.16 -34.81
C VAL A 367 9.39 13.55 -34.93
N GLY A 368 8.96 14.61 -34.28
CA GLY A 368 7.58 15.10 -34.34
C GLY A 368 7.20 15.96 -33.14
N PRO A 369 6.04 16.64 -33.20
CA PRO A 369 5.56 17.46 -32.10
C PRO A 369 5.39 16.70 -30.79
N SER A 370 5.28 17.43 -29.67
CA SER A 370 4.94 16.80 -28.39
C SER A 370 3.56 16.14 -28.48
N GLY A 371 3.44 14.91 -27.97
CA GLY A 371 2.20 14.14 -28.04
C GLY A 371 1.89 13.49 -29.40
N ALA A 372 2.82 13.51 -30.36
CA ALA A 372 2.63 12.88 -31.68
C ALA A 372 2.61 11.35 -31.68
N GLY A 373 3.06 10.67 -30.60
CA GLY A 373 3.08 9.21 -30.49
C GLY A 373 4.48 8.57 -30.43
N LYS A 374 5.57 9.37 -30.40
CA LYS A 374 6.96 8.86 -30.36
C LYS A 374 7.23 7.89 -29.20
N SER A 375 6.98 8.30 -27.96
CA SER A 375 7.17 7.46 -26.77
C SER A 375 6.20 6.27 -26.74
N THR A 376 5.05 6.38 -27.43
CA THR A 376 4.11 5.27 -27.57
C THR A 376 4.71 4.15 -28.40
N ILE A 377 5.34 4.45 -29.54
CA ILE A 377 6.06 3.43 -30.36
C ILE A 377 7.12 2.75 -29.52
N ALA A 378 7.95 3.52 -28.79
CA ALA A 378 9.00 3.02 -27.93
C ALA A 378 8.47 2.06 -26.83
N ASN A 379 7.31 2.38 -26.25
CA ASN A 379 6.68 1.57 -25.19
C ASN A 379 5.99 0.29 -25.70
N LEU A 380 5.63 0.24 -26.98
CA LEU A 380 4.99 -0.93 -27.57
C LEU A 380 6.00 -2.03 -27.93
N ILE A 381 7.25 -1.70 -28.28
CA ILE A 381 8.30 -2.68 -28.63
C ILE A 381 8.53 -3.69 -27.47
N PRO A 382 8.70 -3.29 -26.18
CA PRO A 382 8.84 -4.21 -25.06
C PRO A 382 7.50 -4.79 -24.56
N ARG A 383 6.42 -4.54 -25.32
CA ARG A 383 5.05 -4.97 -24.96
C ARG A 383 4.68 -4.52 -23.54
N PHE A 384 4.88 -3.20 -23.26
CA PHE A 384 4.36 -2.60 -22.02
C PHE A 384 2.86 -2.34 -22.09
N TYR A 385 2.34 -2.25 -23.31
CA TYR A 385 0.92 -2.13 -23.65
C TYR A 385 0.59 -3.11 -24.79
N GLU A 386 -0.69 -3.49 -24.90
CA GLU A 386 -1.18 -4.32 -25.99
C GLU A 386 -1.73 -3.42 -27.11
N VAL A 387 -1.46 -3.76 -28.36
CA VAL A 387 -1.98 -3.02 -29.52
C VAL A 387 -3.47 -3.29 -29.73
N ASP A 388 -4.23 -2.28 -30.17
CA ASP A 388 -5.66 -2.44 -30.47
C ASP A 388 -5.86 -3.22 -31.78
N SER A 389 -5.01 -2.96 -32.81
CA SER A 389 -4.97 -3.72 -34.06
C SER A 389 -3.56 -3.67 -34.67
N GLY A 390 -3.31 -4.55 -35.65
CA GLY A 390 -2.02 -4.71 -36.27
C GLY A 390 -1.11 -5.69 -35.52
N ALA A 391 0.18 -5.72 -35.88
CA ALA A 391 1.16 -6.59 -35.29
C ALA A 391 2.52 -5.89 -35.13
N ILE A 392 3.26 -6.29 -34.10
CA ILE A 392 4.67 -5.91 -33.91
C ILE A 392 5.48 -7.20 -33.89
N THR A 393 6.50 -7.27 -34.74
CA THR A 393 7.34 -8.47 -34.84
C THR A 393 8.80 -8.14 -34.55
N VAL A 394 9.51 -9.11 -33.96
CA VAL A 394 10.96 -9.10 -33.76
C VAL A 394 11.51 -10.31 -34.46
N ASP A 395 12.37 -10.08 -35.48
CA ASP A 395 12.90 -11.12 -36.40
C ASP A 395 11.78 -12.03 -36.95
N GLY A 396 10.60 -11.44 -37.27
CA GLY A 396 9.46 -12.17 -37.82
C GLY A 396 8.60 -12.89 -36.78
N HIS A 397 8.94 -12.82 -35.49
CA HIS A 397 8.12 -13.36 -34.38
C HIS A 397 7.22 -12.28 -33.81
N ASP A 398 5.91 -12.48 -33.77
CA ASP A 398 4.98 -11.58 -33.12
C ASP A 398 5.30 -11.50 -31.62
N VAL A 399 5.38 -10.28 -31.08
CA VAL A 399 5.68 -10.05 -29.66
C VAL A 399 4.64 -10.66 -28.72
N ARG A 400 3.44 -11.00 -29.22
CA ARG A 400 2.37 -11.67 -28.48
C ARG A 400 2.57 -13.17 -28.35
N ASP A 401 3.33 -13.80 -29.24
CA ASP A 401 3.53 -15.25 -29.31
C ASP A 401 4.84 -15.71 -28.63
N VAL A 402 5.59 -14.75 -28.09
CA VAL A 402 6.81 -15.02 -27.34
C VAL A 402 6.67 -14.67 -25.86
N THR A 403 7.48 -15.29 -25.00
CA THR A 403 7.43 -14.98 -23.56
C THR A 403 7.99 -13.58 -23.29
N LEU A 404 7.34 -12.83 -22.41
CA LEU A 404 7.74 -11.46 -22.01
C LEU A 404 9.19 -11.41 -21.50
N ALA A 405 9.60 -12.43 -20.76
CA ALA A 405 10.96 -12.51 -20.23
C ALA A 405 12.01 -12.59 -21.34
N SER A 406 11.78 -13.43 -22.37
CA SER A 406 12.70 -13.58 -23.51
C SER A 406 12.71 -12.33 -24.39
N LEU A 407 11.55 -11.72 -24.67
CA LEU A 407 11.44 -10.48 -25.43
C LEU A 407 12.18 -9.33 -24.72
N ARG A 408 11.81 -9.04 -23.48
CA ARG A 408 12.42 -7.96 -22.70
C ARG A 408 13.89 -8.20 -22.36
N GLY A 409 14.32 -9.45 -22.36
CA GLY A 409 15.74 -9.83 -22.24
C GLY A 409 16.59 -9.28 -23.40
N GLN A 410 16.03 -9.18 -24.61
CA GLN A 410 16.71 -8.69 -25.81
C GLN A 410 16.63 -7.16 -25.97
N ILE A 411 15.87 -6.45 -25.13
CA ILE A 411 15.61 -5.01 -25.23
C ILE A 411 16.27 -4.28 -24.08
N GLY A 412 17.07 -3.26 -24.37
CA GLY A 412 17.60 -2.28 -23.41
C GLY A 412 16.81 -0.98 -23.49
N LEU A 413 16.49 -0.39 -22.35
CA LEU A 413 15.80 0.89 -22.26
C LEU A 413 16.63 1.89 -21.43
N VAL A 414 16.91 3.05 -22.02
CA VAL A 414 17.46 4.22 -21.32
C VAL A 414 16.37 5.31 -21.31
N PRO A 415 15.67 5.50 -20.18
CA PRO A 415 14.56 6.45 -20.11
C PRO A 415 15.06 7.88 -19.98
N GLN A 416 14.19 8.85 -20.30
CA GLN A 416 14.42 10.29 -20.15
C GLN A 416 14.76 10.66 -18.69
N GLU A 417 13.93 10.26 -17.74
CA GLU A 417 14.21 10.40 -16.33
C GLU A 417 14.88 9.14 -15.77
N THR A 418 16.17 9.24 -15.49
CA THR A 418 16.92 8.12 -14.95
C THR A 418 16.63 7.91 -13.47
N MET A 419 16.00 6.76 -13.17
CA MET A 419 15.75 6.31 -11.80
C MET A 419 16.86 5.35 -11.35
N LEU A 420 17.44 5.66 -10.18
CA LEU A 420 18.38 4.79 -9.48
C LEU A 420 17.75 4.28 -8.19
N PHE A 421 18.01 3.04 -7.86
CA PHE A 421 17.58 2.43 -6.60
C PHE A 421 18.43 2.95 -5.44
N SER A 422 17.82 3.08 -4.26
CA SER A 422 18.52 3.45 -3.02
C SER A 422 19.40 2.30 -2.52
N THR A 423 20.49 2.07 -3.22
CA THR A 423 21.50 1.05 -2.97
C THR A 423 22.85 1.53 -3.49
N THR A 424 23.88 0.69 -3.53
CA THR A 424 25.20 1.08 -4.04
C THR A 424 25.19 1.30 -5.57
N ILE A 425 26.19 2.04 -6.07
CA ILE A 425 26.41 2.20 -7.51
C ILE A 425 26.64 0.84 -8.16
N ARG A 426 27.40 -0.03 -7.53
CA ARG A 426 27.65 -1.41 -7.96
C ARG A 426 26.34 -2.16 -8.22
N GLU A 427 25.43 -2.17 -7.24
CA GLU A 427 24.16 -2.87 -7.36
C GLU A 427 23.23 -2.20 -8.39
N ASN A 428 23.31 -0.90 -8.56
CA ASN A 428 22.57 -0.21 -9.62
C ASN A 428 23.03 -0.64 -11.01
N ILE A 429 24.32 -0.85 -11.26
CA ILE A 429 24.83 -1.33 -12.53
C ILE A 429 24.53 -2.83 -12.68
N ARG A 430 24.76 -3.65 -11.63
CA ARG A 430 24.47 -5.09 -11.59
C ARG A 430 23.02 -5.43 -11.92
N TYR A 431 22.08 -4.49 -11.68
CA TYR A 431 20.67 -4.68 -12.04
C TYR A 431 20.44 -4.99 -13.51
N GLY A 432 21.38 -4.62 -14.40
CA GLY A 432 21.35 -5.01 -15.81
C GLY A 432 21.53 -6.52 -16.03
N ARG A 433 22.38 -7.17 -15.21
CA ARG A 433 22.63 -8.62 -15.20
C ARG A 433 23.08 -9.03 -13.80
N LEU A 434 22.21 -9.72 -13.05
CA LEU A 434 22.39 -10.00 -11.62
C LEU A 434 23.55 -10.93 -11.29
N ASP A 435 23.94 -11.79 -12.23
CA ASP A 435 25.05 -12.75 -12.13
C ASP A 435 26.40 -12.19 -12.63
N ALA A 436 26.45 -10.92 -13.01
CA ALA A 436 27.67 -10.27 -13.48
C ALA A 436 28.74 -10.18 -12.38
N SER A 437 29.98 -10.46 -12.75
CA SER A 437 31.14 -10.26 -11.91
C SER A 437 31.48 -8.78 -11.73
N ASP A 438 32.23 -8.45 -10.69
CA ASP A 438 32.67 -7.07 -10.44
C ASP A 438 33.52 -6.52 -11.59
N ALA A 439 34.33 -7.37 -12.24
CA ALA A 439 35.11 -6.99 -13.42
C ALA A 439 34.24 -6.57 -14.60
N GLU A 440 33.15 -7.30 -14.87
CA GLU A 440 32.19 -6.96 -15.95
C GLU A 440 31.42 -5.67 -15.61
N ILE A 441 31.11 -5.43 -14.32
CA ILE A 441 30.50 -4.18 -13.86
C ILE A 441 31.43 -2.99 -14.10
N GLU A 442 32.72 -3.13 -13.79
CA GLU A 442 33.73 -2.10 -14.04
C GLU A 442 33.92 -1.84 -15.52
N GLU A 443 33.97 -2.88 -16.35
CA GLU A 443 34.08 -2.77 -17.81
C GLU A 443 32.88 -2.02 -18.39
N ALA A 444 31.66 -2.37 -17.99
CA ALA A 444 30.44 -1.65 -18.39
C ALA A 444 30.46 -0.19 -17.94
N ALA A 445 30.95 0.09 -16.73
CA ALA A 445 31.11 1.46 -16.24
C ALA A 445 32.17 2.27 -17.02
N ARG A 446 33.26 1.65 -17.44
CA ARG A 446 34.28 2.29 -18.31
C ARG A 446 33.69 2.61 -19.66
N ALA A 447 32.98 1.65 -20.29
CA ALA A 447 32.31 1.84 -21.57
C ALA A 447 31.23 2.94 -21.52
N ALA A 448 30.63 3.16 -20.37
CA ALA A 448 29.66 4.25 -20.12
C ALA A 448 30.31 5.58 -19.65
N ASN A 449 31.64 5.69 -19.69
CA ASN A 449 32.38 6.85 -19.13
C ASN A 449 32.00 7.18 -17.67
N ALA A 450 31.64 6.15 -16.89
CA ALA A 450 31.20 6.28 -15.49
C ALA A 450 32.32 5.98 -14.48
N HIS A 451 33.31 5.15 -14.83
CA HIS A 451 34.34 4.65 -13.93
C HIS A 451 35.07 5.76 -13.19
N ASP A 452 35.55 6.78 -13.91
CA ASP A 452 36.43 7.80 -13.35
C ASP A 452 35.75 8.63 -12.27
N PHE A 453 34.47 9.06 -12.50
CA PHE A 453 33.76 9.79 -11.45
C PHE A 453 33.38 8.88 -10.28
N ILE A 454 33.09 7.58 -10.53
CA ILE A 454 32.80 6.61 -9.47
C ILE A 454 34.00 6.48 -8.53
N MET A 455 35.20 6.36 -9.10
CA MET A 455 36.44 6.24 -8.33
C MET A 455 36.82 7.52 -7.56
N GLN A 456 36.27 8.68 -7.94
CA GLN A 456 36.45 9.94 -7.19
C GLN A 456 35.54 10.04 -5.97
N LEU A 457 34.52 9.17 -5.85
CA LEU A 457 33.66 9.13 -4.67
C LEU A 457 34.35 8.41 -3.51
N GLU A 458 34.05 8.81 -2.28
CA GLU A 458 34.70 8.32 -1.06
C GLU A 458 34.70 6.78 -0.94
N HIS A 459 33.63 6.13 -1.41
CA HIS A 459 33.48 4.67 -1.35
C HIS A 459 33.45 4.01 -2.75
N GLY A 460 33.82 4.72 -3.81
CA GLY A 460 33.84 4.19 -5.17
C GLY A 460 32.52 3.53 -5.58
N TYR A 461 32.59 2.31 -6.07
CA TYR A 461 31.41 1.51 -6.47
C TYR A 461 30.47 1.17 -5.31
N ASP A 462 30.95 1.18 -4.08
CA ASP A 462 30.14 0.87 -2.88
C ASP A 462 29.48 2.10 -2.27
N THR A 463 29.62 3.26 -2.94
CA THR A 463 28.92 4.49 -2.58
C THR A 463 27.41 4.28 -2.63
N GLN A 464 26.72 4.53 -1.49
CA GLN A 464 25.26 4.50 -1.40
C GLN A 464 24.67 5.70 -2.12
N ILE A 465 23.67 5.46 -2.97
CA ILE A 465 22.92 6.49 -3.67
C ILE A 465 21.65 6.76 -2.87
N GLY A 466 21.40 8.04 -2.55
CA GLY A 466 20.18 8.48 -1.88
C GLY A 466 18.93 8.29 -2.75
N GLU A 467 17.77 8.53 -2.15
CA GLU A 467 16.48 8.46 -2.85
C GLU A 467 16.53 9.32 -4.12
N ARG A 468 16.22 8.73 -5.28
CA ARG A 468 16.34 9.31 -6.63
C ARG A 468 17.76 9.71 -7.04
N GLY A 469 18.79 9.22 -6.35
CA GLY A 469 20.20 9.55 -6.66
C GLY A 469 20.53 11.03 -6.46
N VAL A 470 19.92 11.69 -5.47
CA VAL A 470 20.08 13.14 -5.22
C VAL A 470 21.52 13.56 -4.92
N SER A 471 22.37 12.62 -4.48
CA SER A 471 23.79 12.85 -4.17
C SER A 471 24.71 12.94 -5.39
N ILE A 472 24.21 12.65 -6.62
CA ILE A 472 25.00 12.68 -7.86
C ILE A 472 24.31 13.53 -8.96
N SER A 473 25.11 14.08 -9.89
CA SER A 473 24.60 14.94 -10.96
C SER A 473 23.69 14.19 -11.95
N GLY A 474 22.90 14.92 -12.75
CA GLY A 474 22.05 14.36 -13.80
C GLY A 474 22.85 13.50 -14.80
N GLY A 475 23.97 13.99 -15.28
CA GLY A 475 24.86 13.28 -16.19
C GLY A 475 25.52 12.04 -15.56
N GLN A 476 25.86 12.10 -14.27
CA GLN A 476 26.37 10.93 -13.54
C GLN A 476 25.29 9.85 -13.40
N ARG A 477 24.05 10.22 -13.04
CA ARG A 477 22.93 9.26 -13.00
C ARG A 477 22.73 8.58 -14.34
N GLN A 478 22.78 9.34 -15.42
CA GLN A 478 22.55 8.84 -16.76
C GLN A 478 23.65 7.86 -17.20
N ARG A 479 24.93 8.16 -16.91
CA ARG A 479 26.05 7.25 -17.19
C ARG A 479 25.92 5.92 -16.42
N ILE A 480 25.41 5.93 -15.20
CA ILE A 480 25.10 4.69 -14.46
C ILE A 480 23.99 3.90 -15.17
N ALA A 481 22.93 4.55 -15.66
CA ALA A 481 21.87 3.87 -16.42
C ALA A 481 22.38 3.32 -17.76
N ILE A 482 23.28 4.03 -18.44
CA ILE A 482 23.94 3.55 -19.66
C ILE A 482 24.81 2.32 -19.32
N ALA A 483 25.60 2.35 -18.23
CA ALA A 483 26.38 1.21 -17.77
C ALA A 483 25.49 -0.03 -17.48
N ARG A 484 24.30 0.19 -16.87
CA ARG A 484 23.29 -0.85 -16.67
C ARG A 484 22.82 -1.46 -18.00
N ALA A 485 22.59 -0.63 -19.02
CA ALA A 485 22.17 -1.06 -20.34
C ALA A 485 23.30 -1.80 -21.09
N ILE A 486 24.55 -1.34 -20.99
CA ILE A 486 25.73 -2.00 -21.54
C ILE A 486 25.90 -3.39 -20.93
N LEU A 487 25.85 -3.50 -19.61
CA LEU A 487 25.99 -4.75 -18.87
C LEU A 487 24.93 -5.79 -19.25
N LYS A 488 23.73 -5.35 -19.61
CA LYS A 488 22.64 -6.19 -20.09
C LYS A 488 22.92 -6.79 -21.47
N ASP A 489 23.69 -6.09 -22.31
CA ASP A 489 24.04 -6.44 -23.70
C ASP A 489 22.81 -6.81 -24.59
N PRO A 490 21.84 -5.91 -24.73
CA PRO A 490 20.65 -6.18 -25.54
C PRO A 490 20.92 -6.02 -27.03
N ARG A 491 20.14 -6.68 -27.89
CA ARG A 491 20.20 -6.51 -29.35
C ARG A 491 19.38 -5.33 -29.86
N ILE A 492 18.37 -4.93 -29.11
CA ILE A 492 17.48 -3.79 -29.41
C ILE A 492 17.63 -2.77 -28.31
N LEU A 493 17.82 -1.50 -28.67
CA LEU A 493 17.92 -0.38 -27.76
C LEU A 493 16.76 0.59 -27.96
N ILE A 494 16.26 1.12 -26.87
CA ILE A 494 15.28 2.21 -26.85
C ILE A 494 15.88 3.34 -26.01
N LEU A 495 16.09 4.49 -26.63
CA LEU A 495 16.68 5.68 -26.03
C LEU A 495 15.64 6.82 -26.04
N ASP A 496 15.13 7.19 -24.88
CA ASP A 496 14.14 8.27 -24.74
C ASP A 496 14.84 9.52 -24.19
N GLU A 497 15.05 10.53 -25.05
CA GLU A 497 15.55 11.89 -24.74
C GLU A 497 16.69 11.95 -23.68
N ALA A 498 17.67 11.10 -23.82
CA ALA A 498 18.67 10.85 -22.79
C ALA A 498 19.59 12.05 -22.39
N THR A 499 19.46 13.25 -22.96
CA THR A 499 20.42 14.36 -22.72
C THR A 499 19.80 15.74 -22.50
N SER A 500 18.47 15.90 -22.46
CA SER A 500 17.77 17.21 -22.51
C SER A 500 17.99 18.14 -21.32
N ALA A 501 18.51 17.64 -20.19
CA ALA A 501 18.68 18.41 -18.94
C ALA A 501 20.15 18.54 -18.49
N LEU A 502 21.13 18.33 -19.38
CA LEU A 502 22.55 18.30 -19.06
C LEU A 502 23.26 19.59 -19.50
N ASP A 503 24.31 19.96 -18.78
CA ASP A 503 25.27 20.96 -19.23
C ASP A 503 26.11 20.42 -20.40
N THR A 504 26.65 21.32 -21.23
CA THR A 504 27.33 20.97 -22.50
C THR A 504 28.51 20.01 -22.34
N GLU A 505 29.24 20.05 -21.24
CA GLU A 505 30.36 19.14 -20.97
C GLU A 505 29.87 17.73 -20.62
N SER A 506 28.94 17.64 -19.66
CA SER A 506 28.28 16.37 -19.29
C SER A 506 27.57 15.73 -20.48
N GLU A 507 26.97 16.52 -21.35
CA GLU A 507 26.29 16.06 -22.55
C GLU A 507 27.25 15.32 -23.49
N LYS A 508 28.42 15.90 -23.81
CA LYS A 508 29.40 15.27 -24.70
C LYS A 508 29.85 13.90 -24.15
N ILE A 509 30.06 13.81 -22.83
CA ILE A 509 30.48 12.56 -22.19
C ILE A 509 29.37 11.50 -22.25
N VAL A 510 28.13 11.93 -22.00
CA VAL A 510 26.96 11.02 -22.08
C VAL A 510 26.71 10.59 -23.53
N GLN A 511 26.84 11.51 -24.51
CA GLN A 511 26.69 11.18 -25.93
C GLN A 511 27.70 10.13 -26.37
N ALA A 512 28.97 10.30 -26.02
CA ALA A 512 30.00 9.31 -26.32
C ALA A 512 29.70 7.92 -25.70
N ALA A 513 29.11 7.89 -24.52
CA ALA A 513 28.66 6.66 -23.85
C ALA A 513 27.47 6.01 -24.59
N LEU A 514 26.53 6.83 -25.10
CA LEU A 514 25.39 6.37 -25.91
C LEU A 514 25.87 5.84 -27.25
N ASP A 515 26.80 6.53 -27.91
CA ASP A 515 27.38 6.09 -29.18
C ASP A 515 28.03 4.71 -29.02
N ASN A 516 28.82 4.50 -27.96
CA ASN A 516 29.38 3.17 -27.63
C ASN A 516 28.29 2.11 -27.39
N LEU A 517 27.21 2.48 -26.70
CA LEU A 517 26.11 1.57 -26.42
C LEU A 517 25.37 1.16 -27.70
N MET A 518 25.25 2.05 -28.69
CA MET A 518 24.50 1.79 -29.95
C MET A 518 25.25 0.90 -30.94
N VAL A 519 26.58 0.78 -30.86
CA VAL A 519 27.39 0.00 -31.83
C VAL A 519 26.88 -1.44 -31.96
N GLY A 520 26.51 -1.82 -33.18
CA GLY A 520 26.08 -3.19 -33.55
C GLY A 520 24.69 -3.57 -32.98
N ARG A 521 23.88 -2.62 -32.57
CA ARG A 521 22.54 -2.82 -32.02
C ARG A 521 21.49 -2.02 -32.80
N THR A 522 20.31 -2.60 -32.97
CA THR A 522 19.17 -1.87 -33.54
C THR A 522 18.68 -0.86 -32.51
N SER A 523 18.72 0.42 -32.83
CA SER A 523 18.51 1.49 -31.90
C SER A 523 17.32 2.35 -32.30
N PHE A 524 16.34 2.51 -31.39
CA PHE A 524 15.21 3.41 -31.53
C PHE A 524 15.44 4.62 -30.63
N VAL A 525 15.57 5.80 -31.22
CA VAL A 525 15.89 7.03 -30.49
C VAL A 525 14.78 8.05 -30.64
N ILE A 526 14.21 8.50 -29.54
CA ILE A 526 13.30 9.66 -29.53
C ILE A 526 14.21 10.89 -29.53
N ALA A 527 14.30 11.54 -30.70
CA ALA A 527 15.28 12.58 -30.93
C ALA A 527 14.73 13.96 -30.54
N HIS A 528 15.42 14.61 -29.62
CA HIS A 528 15.23 16.03 -29.27
C HIS A 528 16.49 16.86 -29.55
N ARG A 529 17.54 16.23 -30.10
CA ARG A 529 18.81 16.89 -30.42
C ARG A 529 19.27 16.62 -31.84
N LEU A 530 19.92 17.63 -32.40
CA LEU A 530 20.41 17.63 -33.78
C LEU A 530 21.45 16.53 -34.01
N SER A 531 22.39 16.35 -33.10
CA SER A 531 23.46 15.34 -33.21
C SER A 531 22.91 13.93 -33.38
N THR A 532 21.85 13.59 -32.69
CA THR A 532 21.20 12.27 -32.78
C THR A 532 20.49 12.08 -34.12
N ILE A 533 19.89 13.13 -34.65
CA ILE A 533 19.17 13.11 -35.93
C ILE A 533 20.15 12.95 -37.11
N PHE A 534 21.30 13.61 -37.06
CA PHE A 534 22.32 13.53 -38.13
C PHE A 534 22.93 12.14 -38.32
N HIS A 535 23.04 11.37 -37.26
CA HIS A 535 23.65 10.04 -37.30
C HIS A 535 22.63 8.92 -37.51
N ALA A 536 21.33 9.24 -37.60
CA ALA A 536 20.31 8.22 -37.83
C ALA A 536 20.33 7.71 -39.27
N ASP A 537 20.33 6.39 -39.43
CA ASP A 537 20.21 5.75 -40.72
C ASP A 537 18.87 6.03 -41.38
N ARG A 538 17.81 6.14 -40.54
CA ARG A 538 16.46 6.46 -40.98
C ARG A 538 15.73 7.29 -39.94
N ILE A 539 14.98 8.27 -40.39
CA ILE A 539 14.12 9.14 -39.57
C ILE A 539 12.66 8.88 -39.94
N TYR A 540 11.83 8.65 -38.94
CA TYR A 540 10.37 8.63 -39.07
C TYR A 540 9.80 9.89 -38.44
N VAL A 541 9.09 10.67 -39.26
CA VAL A 541 8.38 11.87 -38.80
C VAL A 541 6.96 11.50 -38.44
N ILE A 542 6.61 11.74 -37.19
CA ILE A 542 5.32 11.32 -36.64
C ILE A 542 4.49 12.58 -36.34
N ASP A 543 3.25 12.60 -36.86
CA ASP A 543 2.27 13.62 -36.55
C ASP A 543 0.90 12.98 -36.30
N ALA A 544 0.23 13.40 -35.22
CA ALA A 544 -1.10 12.93 -34.83
C ALA A 544 -1.24 11.38 -34.87
N GLY A 545 -0.23 10.67 -34.43
CA GLY A 545 -0.23 9.19 -34.36
C GLY A 545 0.06 8.48 -35.68
N ARG A 546 0.46 9.18 -36.73
CA ARG A 546 0.76 8.61 -38.05
C ARG A 546 2.17 8.96 -38.49
N ILE A 547 2.79 8.09 -39.27
CA ILE A 547 4.05 8.41 -39.97
C ILE A 547 3.69 9.22 -41.21
N VAL A 548 4.14 10.48 -41.25
CA VAL A 548 3.86 11.42 -42.36
C VAL A 548 5.03 11.51 -43.34
N GLU A 549 6.28 11.33 -42.84
CA GLU A 549 7.47 11.38 -43.67
C GLU A 549 8.47 10.30 -43.17
N GLN A 550 9.27 9.80 -44.08
CA GLN A 550 10.40 8.92 -43.75
C GLN A 550 11.56 9.13 -44.75
N GLY A 551 12.78 8.97 -44.27
CA GLY A 551 14.00 9.11 -45.07
C GLY A 551 15.22 9.43 -44.21
N THR A 552 16.34 9.71 -44.86
CA THR A 552 17.54 10.26 -44.21
C THR A 552 17.37 11.76 -43.94
N HIS A 553 18.28 12.31 -43.13
CA HIS A 553 18.29 13.76 -42.85
C HIS A 553 18.29 14.63 -44.14
N GLU A 554 19.17 14.30 -45.08
CA GLU A 554 19.30 15.06 -46.32
C GLU A 554 18.04 14.95 -47.20
N GLU A 555 17.48 13.76 -47.33
CA GLU A 555 16.28 13.52 -48.13
C GLU A 555 15.08 14.27 -47.57
N LEU A 556 14.92 14.29 -46.23
CA LEU A 556 13.79 14.97 -45.58
C LEU A 556 13.92 16.48 -45.64
N LEU A 557 15.11 17.05 -45.54
CA LEU A 557 15.35 18.46 -45.77
C LEU A 557 15.02 18.87 -47.19
N ALA A 558 15.42 18.05 -48.18
CA ALA A 558 15.16 18.32 -49.59
C ALA A 558 13.66 18.28 -49.96
N LYS A 559 12.84 17.48 -49.18
CA LYS A 559 11.38 17.40 -49.35
C LYS A 559 10.66 18.69 -48.98
N GLY A 560 11.21 19.49 -48.08
CA GLY A 560 10.59 20.76 -47.64
C GLY A 560 9.30 20.58 -46.83
N GLY A 561 9.14 19.44 -46.13
CA GLY A 561 7.92 19.08 -45.44
C GLY A 561 7.93 19.41 -43.94
N LEU A 562 7.17 18.62 -43.15
CA LEU A 562 7.06 18.80 -41.69
C LEU A 562 8.42 18.68 -41.00
N TYR A 563 9.28 17.78 -41.49
CA TYR A 563 10.63 17.60 -40.95
C TYR A 563 11.45 18.91 -41.03
N GLN A 564 11.48 19.56 -42.20
CA GLN A 564 12.20 20.81 -42.36
C GLN A 564 11.63 21.90 -41.45
N HIS A 565 10.33 21.98 -41.33
CA HIS A 565 9.68 22.97 -40.43
C HIS A 565 10.10 22.75 -38.96
N LEU A 566 10.09 21.49 -38.48
CA LEU A 566 10.54 21.16 -37.13
C LEU A 566 12.04 21.44 -36.94
N TYR A 567 12.86 21.12 -37.95
CA TYR A 567 14.27 21.43 -37.98
C TYR A 567 14.55 22.93 -37.88
N ASP A 568 13.87 23.76 -38.67
CA ASP A 568 14.05 25.21 -38.68
C ASP A 568 13.62 25.85 -37.34
N ILE A 569 12.55 25.35 -36.70
CA ILE A 569 12.09 25.85 -35.40
C ILE A 569 13.04 25.44 -34.27
N GLN A 570 13.47 24.21 -34.26
CA GLN A 570 14.20 23.62 -33.11
C GLN A 570 15.71 23.92 -33.16
N PHE A 571 16.29 24.07 -34.36
CA PHE A 571 17.74 24.01 -34.55
C PHE A 571 18.35 25.16 -35.33
N ARG A 572 17.55 26.01 -36.04
CA ARG A 572 18.05 27.23 -36.70
C ARG A 572 17.96 28.49 -35.83
N GLY A 573 17.43 28.37 -34.61
CA GLY A 573 17.33 29.43 -33.63
C GLY A 573 18.49 29.49 -32.64
N GLU A 574 19.45 28.57 -32.74
CA GLU A 574 20.75 28.62 -32.08
C GLU A 574 21.83 28.96 -33.12
#